data_aadbbf530cfa153dff0c766ae49baf17
#
_entry.id   aadbbf530cfa153dff0c766ae49baf17
#
_cell.length_a   1.000
_cell.length_b   1.000
_cell.length_c   1.000
_cell.angle_alpha   90.00
_cell.angle_beta   90.00
_cell.angle_gamma   90.00
#
_symmetry.space_group_name_H-M   'P 1'
#
loop_
_entity.id
_entity.type
_entity.pdbx_description
1 polymer ?
#
loop_
_entity_poly.entity_id
_entity_poly.type
_entity_poly.pdbx_seq_one_letter_code
_entity_poly.pdbx_strand_id
1 'polypeptide(L)'
;DGIFMNTGTWGALPVPVLEALEAHMRAFETVFHQTPFDVHALRAQLATLVGAPPETLAFTRNTTEGMNVVARGLDFQPGDEILLTTQEHVGGRCCWELVAARHGLVLRQFPPPVPAPSEDALFEAWTSQVGPRTRVLSIQHVFFSTGAIQPVQRLAAWARERGIITVVDGAHPPGMLAVDIQSLGCDFYASSPHKWLLAPKGSGFLYISPEWID
;
A
#
# COMPACT_ATOMS: atom_id res chain seq x y z
N ASP A 1 -1.36 -4.41 32.93
CA ASP A 1 -1.18 -5.68 32.19
C ASP A 1 -2.41 -5.92 31.32
N GLY A 2 -2.22 -6.08 30.05
CA GLY A 2 -3.28 -6.33 29.07
C GLY A 2 -2.72 -6.93 27.78
N ILE A 3 -3.60 -7.55 26.99
CA ILE A 3 -3.23 -8.08 25.67
C ILE A 3 -3.56 -7.01 24.63
N PHE A 4 -2.53 -6.51 23.94
CA PHE A 4 -2.71 -5.57 22.86
C PHE A 4 -3.12 -6.32 21.57
N MET A 5 -4.31 -6.02 21.04
CA MET A 5 -4.88 -6.72 19.89
C MET A 5 -5.18 -5.79 18.71
N ASN A 6 -4.65 -4.55 18.71
CA ASN A 6 -4.93 -3.56 17.66
C ASN A 6 -3.69 -3.17 16.86
N THR A 7 -2.86 -4.15 16.49
CA THR A 7 -1.69 -3.97 15.63
C THR A 7 -2.07 -3.42 14.26
N GLY A 8 -3.30 -3.66 13.81
CA GLY A 8 -3.83 -3.12 12.57
C GLY A 8 -3.98 -1.59 12.54
N THR A 9 -4.07 -0.91 13.69
CA THR A 9 -4.01 0.55 13.77
C THR A 9 -2.54 1.01 13.79
N TRP A 10 -1.75 0.51 14.75
CA TRP A 10 -0.29 0.60 14.80
C TRP A 10 0.28 -0.48 15.71
N GLY A 11 1.46 -1.00 15.35
CA GLY A 11 2.16 -2.00 16.17
C GLY A 11 2.77 -1.36 17.43
N ALA A 12 2.77 -2.09 18.53
CA ALA A 12 3.58 -1.72 19.68
C ALA A 12 5.06 -1.95 19.35
N LEU A 13 5.93 -0.96 19.59
CA LEU A 13 7.35 -1.11 19.34
C LEU A 13 7.93 -2.19 20.26
N PRO A 14 8.65 -3.19 19.74
CA PRO A 14 9.48 -4.06 20.55
C PRO A 14 10.56 -3.25 21.29
N VAL A 15 10.92 -3.67 22.49
CA VAL A 15 11.95 -2.98 23.29
C VAL A 15 13.25 -2.73 22.51
N PRO A 16 13.83 -3.71 21.78
CA PRO A 16 15.03 -3.46 21.00
C PRO A 16 14.88 -2.39 19.92
N VAL A 17 13.68 -2.29 19.31
CA VAL A 17 13.40 -1.24 18.28
C VAL A 17 13.28 0.13 18.93
N LEU A 18 12.65 0.21 20.10
CA LEU A 18 12.52 1.47 20.85
C LEU A 18 13.90 1.96 21.30
N GLU A 19 14.73 1.09 21.89
CA GLU A 19 16.09 1.41 22.35
C GLU A 19 16.98 1.87 21.19
N ALA A 20 16.91 1.18 20.03
CA ALA A 20 17.66 1.57 18.85
C ALA A 20 17.21 2.96 18.31
N LEU A 21 15.91 3.22 18.31
CA LEU A 21 15.35 4.52 17.90
C LEU A 21 15.84 5.64 18.83
N GLU A 22 15.76 5.45 20.14
CA GLU A 22 16.21 6.44 21.13
C GLU A 22 17.73 6.71 21.01
N ALA A 23 18.52 5.65 20.87
CA ALA A 23 19.97 5.78 20.70
C ALA A 23 20.32 6.56 19.43
N HIS A 24 19.64 6.26 18.33
CA HIS A 24 19.85 6.92 17.04
C HIS A 24 19.44 8.40 17.07
N MET A 25 18.29 8.71 17.68
CA MET A 25 17.85 10.09 17.87
C MET A 25 18.85 10.89 18.71
N ARG A 26 19.33 10.33 19.84
CA ARG A 26 20.33 10.99 20.66
C ARG A 26 21.64 11.23 19.91
N ALA A 27 22.14 10.24 19.17
CA ALA A 27 23.34 10.37 18.36
C ALA A 27 23.18 11.44 17.29
N PHE A 28 22.03 11.48 16.61
CA PHE A 28 21.73 12.47 15.57
C PHE A 28 21.73 13.90 16.12
N GLU A 29 21.12 14.14 17.29
CA GLU A 29 21.05 15.47 17.92
C GLU A 29 22.39 15.94 18.51
N THR A 30 23.30 15.00 18.84
CA THR A 30 24.62 15.37 19.43
C THR A 30 25.73 15.44 18.41
N VAL A 31 25.75 14.58 17.42
CA VAL A 31 26.83 14.45 16.41
C VAL A 31 26.26 14.23 15.01
N PHE A 32 25.19 14.94 14.65
CA PHE A 32 24.38 14.64 13.46
C PHE A 32 25.21 14.52 12.15
N HIS A 33 26.23 15.35 11.98
CA HIS A 33 27.11 15.32 10.80
C HIS A 33 28.12 14.15 10.80
N GLN A 34 28.22 13.42 11.89
CA GLN A 34 29.04 12.22 12.03
C GLN A 34 28.24 10.95 12.21
N THR A 35 26.90 11.07 12.37
CA THR A 35 26.01 9.92 12.52
C THR A 35 25.84 9.25 11.16
N PRO A 36 26.29 8.00 10.98
CA PRO A 36 26.13 7.29 9.73
C PRO A 36 24.66 7.10 9.42
N PHE A 37 24.23 7.58 8.25
CA PHE A 37 22.90 7.31 7.74
C PHE A 37 23.01 6.83 6.29
N ASP A 38 22.86 5.54 6.10
CA ASP A 38 22.87 4.93 4.76
C ASP A 38 21.45 4.53 4.33
N VAL A 39 20.82 5.45 3.63
CA VAL A 39 19.47 5.24 3.07
C VAL A 39 19.45 4.13 2.02
N HIS A 40 20.56 3.89 1.32
CA HIS A 40 20.63 2.84 0.30
C HIS A 40 20.69 1.46 0.95
N ALA A 41 21.47 1.29 2.02
CA ALA A 41 21.50 0.05 2.78
C ALA A 41 20.13 -0.27 3.41
N LEU A 42 19.48 0.73 3.99
CA LEU A 42 18.13 0.57 4.55
C LEU A 42 17.11 0.17 3.47
N ARG A 43 17.17 0.82 2.31
CA ARG A 43 16.29 0.50 1.17
C ARG A 43 16.52 -0.93 0.67
N ALA A 44 17.77 -1.37 0.59
CA ALA A 44 18.12 -2.73 0.19
C ALA A 44 17.59 -3.79 1.18
N GLN A 45 17.66 -3.53 2.48
CA GLN A 45 17.09 -4.41 3.51
C GLN A 45 15.56 -4.49 3.38
N LEU A 46 14.88 -3.35 3.21
CA LEU A 46 13.44 -3.32 2.98
C LEU A 46 13.06 -4.07 1.71
N ALA A 47 13.80 -3.85 0.62
CA ALA A 47 13.61 -4.50 -0.65
C ALA A 47 13.65 -6.04 -0.54
N THR A 48 14.65 -6.55 0.18
CA THR A 48 14.76 -8.00 0.48
C THR A 48 13.56 -8.50 1.28
N LEU A 49 13.09 -7.72 2.25
CA LEU A 49 11.97 -8.12 3.11
C LEU A 49 10.64 -8.21 2.36
N VAL A 50 10.42 -7.34 1.37
CA VAL A 50 9.14 -7.24 0.66
C VAL A 50 9.18 -7.81 -0.77
N GLY A 51 10.29 -8.40 -1.18
CA GLY A 51 10.45 -9.01 -2.51
C GLY A 51 10.33 -7.97 -3.64
N ALA A 52 11.12 -6.90 -3.58
CA ALA A 52 11.13 -5.85 -4.61
C ALA A 52 12.57 -5.41 -4.92
N PRO A 53 12.88 -4.92 -6.14
CA PRO A 53 14.15 -4.28 -6.42
C PRO A 53 14.29 -2.97 -5.60
N PRO A 54 15.47 -2.67 -5.01
CA PRO A 54 15.66 -1.49 -4.17
C PRO A 54 15.30 -0.17 -4.87
N GLU A 55 15.61 -0.03 -6.14
CA GLU A 55 15.36 1.17 -6.96
C GLU A 55 13.88 1.47 -7.17
N THR A 56 13.01 0.46 -6.96
CA THR A 56 11.55 0.60 -7.09
C THR A 56 10.87 1.08 -5.81
N LEU A 57 11.63 1.26 -4.73
CA LEU A 57 11.10 1.63 -3.42
C LEU A 57 11.41 3.08 -3.05
N ALA A 58 10.39 3.84 -2.73
CA ALA A 58 10.49 5.16 -2.10
C ALA A 58 10.01 5.09 -0.65
N PHE A 59 10.73 5.78 0.27
CA PHE A 59 10.26 5.91 1.64
C PHE A 59 9.16 6.96 1.73
N THR A 60 8.13 6.64 2.50
CA THR A 60 7.00 7.52 2.82
C THR A 60 6.74 7.50 4.34
N ARG A 61 5.83 8.33 4.81
CA ARG A 61 5.43 8.34 6.23
C ARG A 61 4.39 7.27 6.57
N ASN A 62 3.62 6.83 5.59
CA ASN A 62 2.56 5.84 5.73
C ASN A 62 1.96 5.49 4.36
N THR A 63 1.05 4.49 4.34
CA THR A 63 0.28 4.11 3.15
C THR A 63 -0.49 5.28 2.54
N THR A 64 -1.14 6.11 3.37
CA THR A 64 -1.94 7.24 2.89
C THR A 64 -1.12 8.22 2.06
N GLU A 65 0.12 8.50 2.46
CA GLU A 65 1.02 9.33 1.66
C GLU A 65 1.36 8.66 0.33
N GLY A 66 1.74 7.37 0.34
CA GLY A 66 2.02 6.61 -0.88
C GLY A 66 0.84 6.61 -1.85
N MET A 67 -0.37 6.34 -1.37
CA MET A 67 -1.60 6.41 -2.17
C MET A 67 -1.84 7.80 -2.75
N ASN A 68 -1.58 8.87 -1.97
CA ASN A 68 -1.69 10.25 -2.45
C ASN A 68 -0.65 10.59 -3.52
N VAL A 69 0.59 10.10 -3.39
CA VAL A 69 1.63 10.29 -4.41
C VAL A 69 1.17 9.71 -5.74
N VAL A 70 0.70 8.47 -5.73
CA VAL A 70 0.20 7.79 -6.93
C VAL A 70 -1.03 8.49 -7.51
N ALA A 71 -2.05 8.75 -6.70
CA ALA A 71 -3.29 9.35 -7.15
C ALA A 71 -3.10 10.73 -7.80
N ARG A 72 -2.09 11.49 -7.35
CA ARG A 72 -1.79 12.82 -7.88
C ARG A 72 -0.77 12.79 -9.02
N GLY A 73 -0.01 11.71 -9.14
CA GLY A 73 1.00 11.55 -10.18
C GLY A 73 0.46 10.94 -11.47
N LEU A 74 -0.68 10.29 -11.42
CA LEU A 74 -1.30 9.70 -12.61
C LEU A 74 -2.03 10.75 -13.47
N ASP A 75 -1.89 10.61 -14.78
CA ASP A 75 -2.63 11.40 -15.75
C ASP A 75 -4.02 10.79 -15.99
N PHE A 76 -5.03 11.64 -15.89
CA PHE A 76 -6.42 11.26 -16.07
C PHE A 76 -7.14 12.11 -17.11
N GLN A 77 -8.15 11.51 -17.74
CA GLN A 77 -9.11 12.21 -18.57
C GLN A 77 -10.47 12.33 -17.83
N PRO A 78 -11.22 13.42 -18.05
CA PRO A 78 -12.57 13.53 -17.48
C PRO A 78 -13.42 12.32 -17.86
N GLY A 79 -14.06 11.73 -16.86
CA GLY A 79 -14.87 10.52 -17.02
C GLY A 79 -14.13 9.21 -16.89
N ASP A 80 -12.80 9.21 -16.70
CA ASP A 80 -12.07 8.02 -16.27
C ASP A 80 -12.65 7.49 -14.95
N GLU A 81 -12.71 6.17 -14.82
CA GLU A 81 -13.29 5.52 -13.65
C GLU A 81 -12.20 4.91 -12.76
N ILE A 82 -12.30 5.18 -11.48
CA ILE A 82 -11.52 4.54 -10.43
C ILE A 82 -12.43 3.58 -9.69
N LEU A 83 -12.11 2.29 -9.75
CA LEU A 83 -12.89 1.24 -9.10
C LEU A 83 -12.24 0.83 -7.78
N LEU A 84 -13.03 0.79 -6.72
CA LEU A 84 -12.63 0.33 -5.39
C LEU A 84 -13.81 -0.32 -4.66
N THR A 85 -13.55 -0.93 -3.51
CA THR A 85 -14.60 -1.54 -2.71
C THR A 85 -15.18 -0.58 -1.67
N THR A 86 -16.38 -0.89 -1.15
CA THR A 86 -16.94 -0.17 0.02
C THR A 86 -16.20 -0.48 1.33
N GLN A 87 -15.26 -1.44 1.32
CA GLN A 87 -14.43 -1.80 2.47
C GLN A 87 -13.11 -1.01 2.54
N GLU A 88 -12.90 -0.04 1.62
CA GLU A 88 -11.68 0.75 1.63
C GLU A 88 -11.51 1.56 2.92
N HIS A 89 -10.28 1.52 3.45
CA HIS A 89 -9.90 2.42 4.55
C HIS A 89 -9.93 3.87 4.07
N VAL A 90 -10.37 4.79 4.93
CA VAL A 90 -10.47 6.22 4.58
C VAL A 90 -9.15 6.79 4.03
N GLY A 91 -8.00 6.35 4.57
CA GLY A 91 -6.67 6.80 4.13
C GLY A 91 -6.30 6.37 2.71
N GLY A 92 -6.83 5.24 2.23
CA GLY A 92 -6.67 4.78 0.85
C GLY A 92 -7.70 5.37 -0.11
N ARG A 93 -8.89 5.75 0.41
CA ARG A 93 -9.99 6.27 -0.41
C ARG A 93 -9.93 7.78 -0.63
N CYS A 94 -9.56 8.56 0.40
CA CYS A 94 -9.67 10.03 0.34
C CYS A 94 -8.82 10.67 -0.77
N CYS A 95 -7.71 10.07 -1.17
CA CYS A 95 -6.91 10.56 -2.30
C CYS A 95 -7.69 10.48 -3.61
N TRP A 96 -8.42 9.39 -3.83
CA TRP A 96 -9.26 9.19 -5.01
C TRP A 96 -10.47 10.11 -5.04
N GLU A 97 -11.12 10.34 -3.89
CA GLU A 97 -12.21 11.33 -3.77
C GLU A 97 -11.73 12.73 -4.18
N LEU A 98 -10.53 13.11 -3.73
CA LEU A 98 -9.95 14.41 -4.05
C LEU A 98 -9.64 14.57 -5.54
N VAL A 99 -8.95 13.59 -6.15
CA VAL A 99 -8.59 13.70 -7.58
C VAL A 99 -9.82 13.54 -8.48
N ALA A 100 -10.78 12.71 -8.10
CA ALA A 100 -12.05 12.59 -8.81
C ALA A 100 -12.80 13.92 -8.87
N ALA A 101 -12.91 14.61 -7.73
CA ALA A 101 -13.55 15.92 -7.66
C ALA A 101 -12.81 17.00 -8.48
N ARG A 102 -11.46 16.91 -8.56
CA ARG A 102 -10.64 17.90 -9.26
C ARG A 102 -10.62 17.71 -10.77
N HIS A 103 -10.61 16.45 -11.21
CA HIS A 103 -10.40 16.10 -12.63
C HIS A 103 -11.66 15.58 -13.32
N GLY A 104 -12.81 15.59 -12.64
CA GLY A 104 -14.06 15.10 -13.21
C GLY A 104 -14.08 13.60 -13.45
N LEU A 105 -13.42 12.83 -12.56
CA LEU A 105 -13.39 11.38 -12.63
C LEU A 105 -14.62 10.77 -11.97
N VAL A 106 -14.88 9.51 -12.27
CA VAL A 106 -15.95 8.72 -11.66
C VAL A 106 -15.37 7.80 -10.60
N LEU A 107 -15.67 8.05 -9.33
CA LEU A 107 -15.31 7.15 -8.26
C LEU A 107 -16.42 6.11 -8.07
N ARG A 108 -16.14 4.88 -8.43
CA ARG A 108 -17.10 3.78 -8.37
C ARG A 108 -16.75 2.81 -7.26
N GLN A 109 -17.70 2.59 -6.37
CA GLN A 109 -17.56 1.66 -5.25
C GLN A 109 -18.55 0.51 -5.38
N PHE A 110 -18.12 -0.70 -5.01
CA PHE A 110 -19.00 -1.86 -4.93
C PHE A 110 -18.80 -2.61 -3.60
N PRO A 111 -19.85 -3.24 -3.05
CA PRO A 111 -19.74 -4.09 -1.88
C PRO A 111 -19.13 -5.45 -2.28
N PRO A 112 -17.96 -5.82 -1.74
CA PRO A 112 -17.42 -7.15 -1.96
C PRO A 112 -18.20 -8.19 -1.14
N PRO A 113 -18.18 -9.48 -1.52
CA PRO A 113 -18.76 -10.53 -0.70
C PRO A 113 -18.00 -10.64 0.64
N VAL A 114 -18.72 -10.49 1.75
CA VAL A 114 -18.17 -10.61 3.12
C VAL A 114 -19.18 -11.37 3.99
N PRO A 115 -18.78 -12.52 4.57
CA PRO A 115 -17.52 -13.22 4.35
C PRO A 115 -17.33 -13.67 2.91
N ALA A 116 -16.08 -13.65 2.42
CA ALA A 116 -15.78 -14.14 1.07
C ALA A 116 -15.83 -15.67 1.05
N PRO A 117 -16.66 -16.28 0.18
CA PRO A 117 -16.75 -17.73 0.13
C PRO A 117 -15.53 -18.40 -0.50
N SER A 118 -14.80 -17.70 -1.36
CA SER A 118 -13.57 -18.16 -2.01
C SER A 118 -12.78 -16.97 -2.59
N GLU A 119 -11.54 -17.23 -3.00
CA GLU A 119 -10.74 -16.28 -3.77
C GLU A 119 -11.39 -16.00 -5.15
N ASP A 120 -11.96 -17.01 -5.80
CA ASP A 120 -12.65 -16.85 -7.07
C ASP A 120 -13.84 -15.89 -6.96
N ALA A 121 -14.62 -15.98 -5.88
CA ALA A 121 -15.73 -15.07 -5.66
C ALA A 121 -15.27 -13.61 -5.48
N LEU A 122 -14.13 -13.38 -4.85
CA LEU A 122 -13.52 -12.04 -4.76
C LEU A 122 -13.04 -11.56 -6.13
N PHE A 123 -12.36 -12.41 -6.88
CA PHE A 123 -11.89 -12.08 -8.23
C PHE A 123 -13.06 -11.74 -9.17
N GLU A 124 -14.11 -12.55 -9.19
CA GLU A 124 -15.32 -12.31 -9.98
C GLU A 124 -16.05 -11.03 -9.55
N ALA A 125 -16.11 -10.77 -8.24
CA ALA A 125 -16.70 -9.54 -7.72
C ALA A 125 -16.01 -8.29 -8.27
N TRP A 126 -14.68 -8.28 -8.38
CA TRP A 126 -13.93 -7.18 -8.99
C TRP A 126 -14.15 -7.11 -10.50
N THR A 127 -13.93 -8.21 -11.21
CA THR A 127 -13.92 -8.23 -12.67
C THR A 127 -15.28 -7.94 -13.29
N SER A 128 -16.36 -8.35 -12.61
CA SER A 128 -17.73 -8.04 -13.04
C SER A 128 -18.11 -6.55 -12.94
N GLN A 129 -17.34 -5.77 -12.17
CA GLN A 129 -17.58 -4.34 -12.03
C GLN A 129 -16.80 -3.49 -13.03
N VAL A 130 -15.80 -4.06 -13.70
CA VAL A 130 -14.97 -3.30 -14.64
C VAL A 130 -15.76 -2.91 -15.88
N GLY A 131 -15.71 -1.63 -16.23
CA GLY A 131 -16.34 -1.03 -17.41
C GLY A 131 -15.31 -0.50 -18.42
N PRO A 132 -15.77 -0.02 -19.57
CA PRO A 132 -14.88 0.45 -20.65
C PRO A 132 -14.09 1.73 -20.29
N ARG A 133 -14.44 2.41 -19.22
CA ARG A 133 -13.74 3.61 -18.71
C ARG A 133 -12.99 3.37 -17.43
N THR A 134 -12.94 2.13 -16.94
CA THR A 134 -12.18 1.80 -15.73
C THR A 134 -10.69 1.95 -16.04
N ARG A 135 -10.06 2.93 -15.40
CA ARG A 135 -8.66 3.29 -15.55
C ARG A 135 -7.80 2.73 -14.44
N VAL A 136 -8.33 2.66 -13.22
CA VAL A 136 -7.60 2.24 -12.01
C VAL A 136 -8.44 1.25 -11.21
N LEU A 137 -7.80 0.16 -10.76
CA LEU A 137 -8.27 -0.65 -9.64
C LEU A 137 -7.48 -0.24 -8.40
N SER A 138 -8.16 0.34 -7.41
CA SER A 138 -7.59 0.63 -6.08
C SER A 138 -7.96 -0.51 -5.15
N ILE A 139 -6.97 -1.35 -4.81
CA ILE A 139 -7.19 -2.64 -4.16
C ILE A 139 -6.59 -2.60 -2.75
N GLN A 140 -7.39 -2.78 -1.72
CA GLN A 140 -6.89 -3.04 -0.38
C GLN A 140 -6.48 -4.52 -0.28
N HIS A 141 -5.17 -4.81 -0.14
CA HIS A 141 -4.67 -6.19 -0.19
C HIS A 141 -5.26 -7.08 0.93
N VAL A 142 -5.42 -6.51 2.13
CA VAL A 142 -6.14 -7.15 3.24
C VAL A 142 -7.17 -6.16 3.78
N PHE A 143 -8.42 -6.52 3.77
CA PHE A 143 -9.48 -5.66 4.31
C PHE A 143 -9.27 -5.39 5.80
N PHE A 144 -9.14 -4.12 6.16
CA PHE A 144 -8.89 -3.72 7.55
C PHE A 144 -10.02 -4.09 8.50
N SER A 145 -11.24 -4.21 7.97
CA SER A 145 -12.45 -4.49 8.75
C SER A 145 -12.69 -5.99 9.00
N THR A 146 -12.22 -6.86 8.11
CA THR A 146 -12.57 -8.30 8.12
C THR A 146 -11.36 -9.22 8.08
N GLY A 147 -10.18 -8.71 7.66
CA GLY A 147 -8.98 -9.52 7.45
C GLY A 147 -9.01 -10.37 6.17
N ALA A 148 -10.02 -10.22 5.31
CA ALA A 148 -10.09 -10.96 4.06
C ALA A 148 -8.95 -10.52 3.12
N ILE A 149 -8.23 -11.51 2.57
CA ILE A 149 -7.11 -11.30 1.65
C ILE A 149 -7.67 -11.21 0.22
N GLN A 150 -7.29 -10.17 -0.50
CA GLN A 150 -7.71 -9.97 -1.89
C GLN A 150 -6.78 -10.70 -2.86
N PRO A 151 -7.28 -11.17 -4.01
CA PRO A 151 -6.49 -11.88 -5.02
C PRO A 151 -5.66 -10.90 -5.88
N VAL A 152 -4.75 -10.14 -5.25
CA VAL A 152 -4.01 -9.04 -5.88
C VAL A 152 -3.24 -9.50 -7.11
N GLN A 153 -2.52 -10.61 -7.02
CA GLN A 153 -1.74 -11.15 -8.15
C GLN A 153 -2.61 -11.44 -9.36
N ARG A 154 -3.75 -12.10 -9.15
CA ARG A 154 -4.69 -12.43 -10.24
C ARG A 154 -5.33 -11.17 -10.83
N LEU A 155 -5.71 -10.22 -9.96
CA LEU A 155 -6.29 -8.96 -10.39
C LEU A 155 -5.28 -8.11 -11.16
N ALA A 156 -4.03 -8.05 -10.72
CA ALA A 156 -2.97 -7.32 -11.42
C ALA A 156 -2.67 -7.91 -12.81
N ALA A 157 -2.55 -9.23 -12.91
CA ALA A 157 -2.36 -9.89 -14.20
C ALA A 157 -3.53 -9.62 -15.15
N TRP A 158 -4.76 -9.76 -14.68
CA TRP A 158 -5.98 -9.55 -15.44
C TRP A 158 -6.16 -8.07 -15.88
N ALA A 159 -5.83 -7.12 -14.99
CA ALA A 159 -5.90 -5.69 -15.24
C ALA A 159 -4.86 -5.24 -16.29
N ARG A 160 -3.64 -5.76 -16.19
CA ARG A 160 -2.55 -5.47 -17.13
C ARG A 160 -2.91 -5.82 -18.57
N GLU A 161 -3.55 -6.97 -18.81
CA GLU A 161 -4.02 -7.38 -20.15
C GLU A 161 -5.05 -6.39 -20.75
N ARG A 162 -5.62 -5.52 -19.92
CA ARG A 162 -6.66 -4.55 -20.30
C ARG A 162 -6.21 -3.10 -20.21
N GLY A 163 -4.92 -2.88 -19.92
CA GLY A 163 -4.36 -1.53 -19.76
C GLY A 163 -4.92 -0.78 -18.54
N ILE A 164 -5.38 -1.52 -17.51
CA ILE A 164 -5.92 -0.96 -16.27
C ILE A 164 -4.80 -0.93 -15.23
N ILE A 165 -4.61 0.20 -14.59
CA ILE A 165 -3.59 0.42 -13.57
C ILE A 165 -4.04 -0.19 -12.23
N THR A 166 -3.13 -0.87 -11.55
CA THR A 166 -3.38 -1.46 -10.23
C THR A 166 -2.62 -0.70 -9.14
N VAL A 167 -3.36 -0.14 -8.19
CA VAL A 167 -2.82 0.60 -7.04
C VAL A 167 -3.25 -0.12 -5.77
N VAL A 168 -2.27 -0.65 -5.04
CA VAL A 168 -2.52 -1.53 -3.90
C VAL A 168 -2.27 -0.81 -2.57
N ASP A 169 -3.31 -0.74 -1.73
CA ASP A 169 -3.17 -0.43 -0.32
C ASP A 169 -2.69 -1.69 0.42
N GLY A 170 -1.39 -1.73 0.66
CA GLY A 170 -0.68 -2.79 1.38
C GLY A 170 -0.39 -2.44 2.83
N ALA A 171 -1.26 -1.68 3.50
CA ALA A 171 -1.03 -1.22 4.87
C ALA A 171 -0.89 -2.37 5.89
N HIS A 172 -1.52 -3.51 5.63
CA HIS A 172 -1.55 -4.65 6.55
C HIS A 172 -0.55 -5.76 6.21
N PRO A 173 -0.42 -6.23 4.95
CA PRO A 173 0.29 -7.46 4.63
C PRO A 173 1.75 -7.55 5.12
N PRO A 174 2.62 -6.54 4.92
CA PRO A 174 4.01 -6.66 5.37
C PRO A 174 4.11 -6.83 6.89
N GLY A 175 4.73 -7.93 7.32
CA GLY A 175 4.81 -8.36 8.73
C GLY A 175 3.64 -9.24 9.20
N MET A 176 2.54 -9.29 8.45
CA MET A 176 1.39 -10.17 8.70
C MET A 176 1.38 -11.38 7.76
N LEU A 177 1.79 -11.17 6.51
CA LEU A 177 1.91 -12.18 5.46
C LEU A 177 3.33 -12.16 4.88
N ALA A 178 3.75 -13.26 4.28
CA ALA A 178 4.89 -13.24 3.37
C ALA A 178 4.49 -12.49 2.10
N VAL A 179 5.13 -11.35 1.85
CA VAL A 179 4.85 -10.51 0.69
C VAL A 179 6.04 -10.55 -0.26
N ASP A 180 5.76 -10.81 -1.53
CA ASP A 180 6.69 -10.63 -2.64
C ASP A 180 6.00 -9.71 -3.65
N ILE A 181 6.31 -8.40 -3.56
CA ILE A 181 5.63 -7.37 -4.34
C ILE A 181 5.87 -7.57 -5.84
N GLN A 182 7.08 -7.97 -6.22
CA GLN A 182 7.40 -8.23 -7.62
C GLN A 182 6.53 -9.35 -8.19
N SER A 183 6.33 -10.42 -7.44
CA SER A 183 5.45 -11.53 -7.84
C SER A 183 3.98 -11.16 -7.88
N LEU A 184 3.53 -10.18 -7.08
CA LEU A 184 2.16 -9.66 -7.16
C LEU A 184 1.88 -9.00 -8.51
N GLY A 185 2.89 -8.40 -9.13
CA GLY A 185 2.80 -7.81 -10.46
C GLY A 185 1.90 -6.59 -10.55
N CYS A 186 1.62 -5.91 -9.44
CA CYS A 186 0.88 -4.64 -9.42
C CYS A 186 1.77 -3.46 -9.83
N ASP A 187 1.15 -2.37 -10.28
CA ASP A 187 1.87 -1.17 -10.71
C ASP A 187 2.39 -0.37 -9.52
N PHE A 188 1.59 -0.24 -8.47
CA PHE A 188 1.93 0.49 -7.25
C PHE A 188 1.50 -0.27 -6.00
N TYR A 189 2.34 -0.19 -4.96
CA TYR A 189 2.05 -0.81 -3.66
C TYR A 189 2.50 0.11 -2.52
N ALA A 190 1.57 0.65 -1.75
CA ALA A 190 1.86 1.51 -0.61
C ALA A 190 1.66 0.78 0.71
N SER A 191 2.58 0.96 1.67
CA SER A 191 2.52 0.24 2.95
C SER A 191 2.88 1.10 4.16
N SER A 192 2.53 0.58 5.34
CA SER A 192 2.73 1.20 6.66
C SER A 192 3.47 0.24 7.60
N PRO A 193 4.82 0.16 7.52
CA PRO A 193 5.64 -0.67 8.40
C PRO A 193 5.39 -0.51 9.90
N HIS A 194 4.91 0.66 10.34
CA HIS A 194 4.56 0.91 11.74
C HIS A 194 3.35 0.11 12.24
N LYS A 195 2.70 -0.69 11.39
CA LYS A 195 1.66 -1.64 11.78
C LYS A 195 2.28 -2.99 12.15
N TRP A 196 2.22 -3.95 11.25
CA TRP A 196 2.60 -5.35 11.52
C TRP A 196 4.11 -5.62 11.45
N LEU A 197 4.89 -4.76 10.76
CA LEU A 197 6.36 -4.82 10.84
C LEU A 197 6.92 -4.19 12.13
N LEU A 198 6.07 -3.61 12.96
CA LEU A 198 6.42 -3.04 14.27
C LEU A 198 7.52 -1.97 14.19
N ALA A 199 7.61 -1.26 13.05
CA ALA A 199 8.54 -0.17 12.85
C ALA A 199 8.09 1.12 13.57
N PRO A 200 8.97 2.11 13.74
CA PRO A 200 8.62 3.40 14.32
C PRO A 200 7.45 4.07 13.61
N LYS A 201 6.61 4.81 14.36
CA LYS A 201 5.49 5.57 13.80
C LYS A 201 6.01 6.62 12.82
N GLY A 202 5.27 6.81 11.72
CA GLY A 202 5.73 7.68 10.63
C GLY A 202 6.68 6.98 9.65
N SER A 203 6.70 5.64 9.61
CA SER A 203 7.39 4.85 8.60
C SER A 203 6.40 4.27 7.60
N GLY A 204 6.70 4.46 6.33
CA GLY A 204 5.96 3.95 5.17
C GLY A 204 6.89 3.69 4.00
N PHE A 205 6.40 2.99 2.99
CA PHE A 205 7.04 2.89 1.70
C PHE A 205 6.02 2.83 0.57
N LEU A 206 6.47 3.23 -0.61
CA LEU A 206 5.78 3.10 -1.88
C LEU A 206 6.67 2.29 -2.84
N TYR A 207 6.16 1.20 -3.35
CA TYR A 207 6.70 0.50 -4.51
C TYR A 207 6.08 1.09 -5.78
N ILE A 208 6.91 1.29 -6.77
CA ILE A 208 6.56 1.75 -8.12
C ILE A 208 7.13 0.73 -9.10
N SER A 209 6.31 0.12 -9.95
CA SER A 209 6.83 -0.83 -10.92
C SER A 209 7.79 -0.13 -11.91
N PRO A 210 8.81 -0.83 -12.45
CA PRO A 210 9.80 -0.22 -13.33
C PRO A 210 9.22 0.53 -14.53
N GLU A 211 8.05 0.12 -14.99
CA GLU A 211 7.35 0.75 -16.15
C GLU A 211 6.87 2.19 -15.85
N TRP A 212 6.83 2.58 -14.57
CA TRP A 212 6.39 3.89 -14.09
C TRP A 212 7.53 4.75 -13.53
N ILE A 213 8.79 4.27 -13.64
CA ILE A 213 9.98 5.01 -13.23
C ILE A 213 10.66 5.52 -14.50
N ASP A 214 10.64 6.85 -14.73
CA ASP A 214 11.36 7.53 -15.82
C ASP A 214 12.78 7.90 -15.40
#